data_c1bda419206edfdddd889ceffd86ce5c
#
_entry.id   c1bda419206edfdddd889ceffd86ce5c
#
_cell.length_a   1.000
_cell.length_b   1.000
_cell.length_c   1.000
_cell.angle_alpha   90.00
_cell.angle_beta   90.00
_cell.angle_gamma   90.00
#
_symmetry.space_group_name_H-M   'P 1'
#
loop_
_entity.id
_entity.type
_entity.pdbx_description
1 polymer ?
#
loop_
_entity_poly.entity_id
_entity_poly.type
_entity_poly.pdbx_seq_one_letter_code
_entity_poly.pdbx_strand_id
1 'polypeptide(L)'
;MCIRDRSKIVKMPDSNIIKKYNASNINVPSSMLDWMRSNHAGETGAVWIYMGAKCIFWNKKIKDMTKEHYETEKNHLIVMGHILPKSSHSKLLILWRILGFGLGFFSALLGYRFFCVTIQSVETFVEEHYQEQIDFLYKNSTSFELLRVLEKCCDEEVEHQIDAKFQKGNDKNTGFERFWSNLIGSGSSLAVNISKQY
;
A
#
# COMPACT_ATOMS: atom_id res chain seq x y z
N MET A 1 3.71 -19.52 13.61
CA MET A 1 3.12 -18.17 13.65
C MET A 1 4.01 -17.32 14.54
N CYS A 2 4.92 -16.56 13.93
CA CYS A 2 5.90 -15.76 14.66
C CYS A 2 5.21 -14.47 15.10
N ILE A 3 4.96 -14.31 16.40
CA ILE A 3 4.44 -13.07 16.98
C ILE A 3 5.61 -12.07 16.91
N ARG A 4 5.58 -11.19 15.92
CA ARG A 4 6.54 -10.09 15.81
C ARG A 4 6.41 -9.20 17.05
N ASP A 5 7.49 -9.03 17.80
CA ASP A 5 7.52 -8.15 18.98
C ASP A 5 7.20 -6.71 18.56
N ARG A 6 5.99 -6.23 18.92
CA ARG A 6 5.45 -4.91 18.54
C ARG A 6 6.07 -3.74 19.30
N SER A 7 7.06 -3.97 20.17
CA SER A 7 7.51 -2.96 21.15
C SER A 7 8.53 -1.95 20.64
N LYS A 8 9.21 -2.16 19.51
CA LYS A 8 10.29 -1.27 19.02
C LYS A 8 10.27 -1.07 17.51
N ILE A 9 9.45 -0.14 17.03
CA ILE A 9 9.61 0.39 15.68
C ILE A 9 10.71 1.46 15.74
N VAL A 10 11.92 1.09 15.34
CA VAL A 10 13.04 2.02 15.17
C VAL A 10 12.98 2.57 13.75
N LYS A 11 12.84 3.90 13.62
CA LYS A 11 12.90 4.58 12.32
C LYS A 11 14.29 4.35 11.70
N MET A 12 14.32 3.59 10.60
CA MET A 12 15.56 3.34 9.86
C MET A 12 15.88 4.52 8.93
N PRO A 13 17.18 4.85 8.70
CA PRO A 13 17.57 5.75 7.61
C PRO A 13 17.13 5.19 6.25
N ASP A 14 16.78 6.07 5.31
CA ASP A 14 16.31 5.68 3.97
C ASP A 14 17.30 4.76 3.23
N SER A 15 18.62 5.00 3.40
CA SER A 15 19.67 4.14 2.84
C SER A 15 19.60 2.69 3.33
N ASN A 16 19.18 2.45 4.57
CA ASN A 16 19.00 1.12 5.13
C ASN A 16 17.74 0.45 4.60
N ILE A 17 16.69 1.25 4.33
CA ILE A 17 15.46 0.77 3.69
C ILE A 17 15.77 0.31 2.27
N ILE A 18 16.46 1.13 1.48
CA ILE A 18 16.89 0.77 0.12
C ILE A 18 17.69 -0.53 0.11
N LYS A 19 18.63 -0.72 1.07
CA LYS A 19 19.38 -1.98 1.22
C LYS A 19 18.48 -3.15 1.61
N LYS A 20 17.54 -2.95 2.54
CA LYS A 20 16.60 -3.99 2.99
C LYS A 20 15.79 -4.57 1.82
N TYR A 21 15.43 -3.72 0.85
CA TYR A 21 14.65 -4.13 -0.33
C TYR A 21 15.53 -4.48 -1.55
N ASN A 22 16.87 -4.42 -1.43
CA ASN A 22 17.81 -4.59 -2.55
C ASN A 22 17.51 -3.64 -3.72
N ALA A 23 17.02 -2.44 -3.42
CA ALA A 23 16.55 -1.47 -4.39
C ALA A 23 17.66 -0.52 -4.91
N SER A 24 18.93 -0.79 -4.59
CA SER A 24 20.07 -0.02 -5.08
C SER A 24 20.33 -0.33 -6.56
N ASN A 25 20.45 0.71 -7.39
CA ASN A 25 20.85 0.60 -8.80
C ASN A 25 19.88 -0.19 -9.70
N ILE A 26 18.58 -0.16 -9.40
CA ILE A 26 17.56 -0.74 -10.27
C ILE A 26 17.32 0.19 -11.46
N ASN A 27 17.44 -0.37 -12.67
CA ASN A 27 17.02 0.29 -13.89
C ASN A 27 15.59 -0.17 -14.24
N VAL A 28 14.64 0.76 -14.22
CA VAL A 28 13.25 0.46 -14.56
C VAL A 28 13.11 0.33 -16.07
N PRO A 29 12.69 -0.83 -16.61
CA PRO A 29 12.40 -0.96 -18.03
C PRO A 29 11.33 0.04 -18.47
N SER A 30 11.44 0.57 -19.69
CA SER A 30 10.47 1.54 -20.23
C SER A 30 9.04 0.99 -20.23
N SER A 31 8.88 -0.31 -20.45
CA SER A 31 7.59 -1.01 -20.38
C SER A 31 6.97 -1.05 -18.97
N MET A 32 7.76 -0.77 -17.92
CA MET A 32 7.32 -0.78 -16.53
C MET A 32 7.09 0.63 -15.96
N LEU A 33 7.48 1.70 -16.68
CA LEU A 33 7.44 3.07 -16.13
C LEU A 33 6.05 3.51 -15.67
N ASP A 34 5.01 3.19 -16.43
CA ASP A 34 3.63 3.57 -16.08
C ASP A 34 3.13 2.80 -14.86
N TRP A 35 3.48 1.51 -14.75
CA TRP A 35 3.19 0.74 -13.54
C TRP A 35 3.93 1.26 -12.32
N MET A 36 5.23 1.55 -12.44
CA MET A 36 6.02 2.10 -11.34
C MET A 36 5.52 3.50 -10.92
N ARG A 37 5.01 4.30 -11.86
CA ARG A 37 4.33 5.58 -11.55
C ARG A 37 3.07 5.35 -10.72
N SER A 38 2.24 4.37 -11.12
CA SER A 38 1.04 4.04 -10.37
C SER A 38 1.35 3.45 -8.99
N ASN A 39 2.40 2.63 -8.86
CA ASN A 39 2.85 2.12 -7.56
C ASN A 39 3.27 3.28 -6.64
N HIS A 40 4.15 4.18 -7.10
CA HIS A 40 4.56 5.34 -6.30
C HIS A 40 3.39 6.23 -5.88
N ALA A 41 2.39 6.40 -6.74
CA ALA A 41 1.17 7.12 -6.43
C ALA A 41 0.28 6.37 -5.43
N GLY A 42 0.16 5.04 -5.57
CA GLY A 42 -0.55 4.14 -4.65
C GLY A 42 0.05 4.18 -3.25
N GLU A 43 1.37 3.99 -3.12
CA GLU A 43 2.08 4.09 -1.84
C GLU A 43 1.93 5.48 -1.19
N THR A 44 1.90 6.54 -2.02
CA THR A 44 1.58 7.88 -1.51
C THR A 44 0.18 7.91 -0.90
N GLY A 45 -0.81 7.33 -1.56
CA GLY A 45 -2.18 7.21 -1.05
C GLY A 45 -2.25 6.38 0.23
N ALA A 46 -1.60 5.21 0.25
CA ALA A 46 -1.57 4.28 1.39
C ALA A 46 -0.98 4.92 2.65
N VAL A 47 0.17 5.57 2.55
CA VAL A 47 0.75 6.36 3.66
C VAL A 47 -0.26 7.36 4.22
N TRP A 48 -1.04 8.03 3.37
CA TRP A 48 -2.02 9.03 3.81
C TRP A 48 -3.31 8.42 4.32
N ILE A 49 -3.70 7.19 3.95
CA ILE A 49 -4.76 6.42 4.61
C ILE A 49 -4.41 6.27 6.09
N TYR A 50 -3.21 5.80 6.41
CA TYR A 50 -2.80 5.66 7.80
C TYR A 50 -2.58 7.00 8.51
N MET A 51 -2.18 8.06 7.80
CA MET A 51 -2.13 9.42 8.37
C MET A 51 -3.52 9.92 8.78
N GLY A 52 -4.54 9.68 7.97
CA GLY A 52 -5.94 10.01 8.31
C GLY A 52 -6.44 9.19 9.51
N ALA A 53 -6.20 7.88 9.51
CA ALA A 53 -6.61 6.99 10.60
C ALA A 53 -5.92 7.33 11.94
N LYS A 54 -4.69 7.85 11.92
CA LYS A 54 -3.98 8.35 13.13
C LYS A 54 -4.73 9.45 13.88
N CYS A 55 -5.62 10.17 13.21
CA CYS A 55 -6.46 11.20 13.87
C CYS A 55 -7.44 10.56 14.86
N ILE A 56 -7.75 9.28 14.75
CA ILE A 56 -8.65 8.52 15.65
C ILE A 56 -7.84 7.92 16.80
N PHE A 57 -7.09 8.76 17.49
CA PHE A 57 -6.11 8.38 18.53
C PHE A 57 -6.72 7.77 19.80
N TRP A 58 -8.02 7.97 20.04
CA TRP A 58 -8.75 7.40 21.19
C TRP A 58 -9.09 5.92 21.03
N ASN A 59 -9.04 5.37 19.82
CA ASN A 59 -9.25 3.95 19.58
C ASN A 59 -7.91 3.21 19.55
N LYS A 60 -7.62 2.47 20.62
CA LYS A 60 -6.33 1.76 20.76
C LYS A 60 -6.06 0.78 19.62
N LYS A 61 -7.08 0.03 19.15
CA LYS A 61 -6.90 -0.96 18.07
C LYS A 61 -6.53 -0.28 16.75
N ILE A 62 -7.21 0.84 16.40
CA ILE A 62 -6.87 1.63 15.21
C ILE A 62 -5.45 2.16 15.33
N LYS A 63 -5.09 2.71 16.49
CA LYS A 63 -3.76 3.27 16.73
C LYS A 63 -2.65 2.22 16.58
N ASP A 64 -2.84 1.01 17.13
CA ASP A 64 -1.85 -0.05 17.10
C ASP A 64 -1.64 -0.57 15.66
N MET A 65 -2.73 -0.89 14.93
CA MET A 65 -2.70 -1.30 13.53
C MET A 65 -2.07 -0.23 12.64
N THR A 66 -2.53 1.03 12.79
CA THR A 66 -2.02 2.16 12.01
C THR A 66 -0.52 2.38 12.22
N LYS A 67 -0.02 2.18 13.45
CA LYS A 67 1.41 2.34 13.75
C LYS A 67 2.27 1.30 13.01
N GLU A 68 1.79 0.06 12.93
CA GLU A 68 2.51 -1.05 12.32
C GLU A 68 2.53 -0.92 10.80
N HIS A 69 1.36 -0.83 10.18
CA HIS A 69 1.24 -0.76 8.73
C HIS A 69 1.86 0.52 8.15
N TYR A 70 1.65 1.67 8.79
CA TYR A 70 2.23 2.95 8.33
C TYR A 70 3.73 2.92 8.09
N GLU A 71 4.52 2.22 8.93
CA GLU A 71 5.96 2.17 8.74
C GLU A 71 6.34 1.29 7.54
N THR A 72 5.56 0.26 7.24
CA THR A 72 5.76 -0.57 6.04
C THR A 72 5.42 0.23 4.78
N GLU A 73 4.25 0.87 4.71
CA GLU A 73 3.85 1.72 3.59
C GLU A 73 4.86 2.84 3.30
N LYS A 74 5.37 3.44 4.37
CA LYS A 74 6.40 4.46 4.24
C LYS A 74 7.70 3.90 3.66
N ASN A 75 8.06 2.65 4.00
CA ASN A 75 9.20 2.00 3.40
C ASN A 75 8.97 1.72 1.92
N HIS A 76 7.78 1.24 1.54
CA HIS A 76 7.38 1.07 0.13
C HIS A 76 7.47 2.38 -0.64
N LEU A 77 6.90 3.46 -0.10
CA LEU A 77 6.99 4.79 -0.72
C LEU A 77 8.44 5.26 -0.93
N ILE A 78 9.34 5.04 0.05
CA ILE A 78 10.76 5.36 -0.07
C ILE A 78 11.39 4.54 -1.19
N VAL A 79 11.12 3.24 -1.26
CA VAL A 79 11.64 2.33 -2.29
C VAL A 79 11.15 2.73 -3.67
N MET A 80 9.84 2.92 -3.85
CA MET A 80 9.25 3.33 -5.14
C MET A 80 9.76 4.69 -5.59
N GLY A 81 9.88 5.66 -4.66
CA GLY A 81 10.43 6.98 -4.94
C GLY A 81 11.93 6.99 -5.24
N HIS A 82 12.69 5.97 -4.78
CA HIS A 82 14.09 5.79 -5.11
C HIS A 82 14.30 5.18 -6.50
N ILE A 83 13.50 4.17 -6.85
CA ILE A 83 13.60 3.44 -8.11
C ILE A 83 13.08 4.29 -9.27
N LEU A 84 11.94 4.96 -9.08
CA LEU A 84 11.30 5.74 -10.14
C LEU A 84 11.96 7.11 -10.32
N PRO A 85 12.41 7.48 -11.54
CA PRO A 85 12.93 8.83 -11.79
C PRO A 85 11.92 9.91 -11.41
N LYS A 86 12.38 10.99 -10.77
CA LYS A 86 11.50 12.10 -10.32
C LYS A 86 10.65 12.72 -11.43
N SER A 87 11.19 12.75 -12.65
CA SER A 87 10.46 13.22 -13.85
C SER A 87 9.27 12.33 -14.23
N SER A 88 9.25 11.09 -13.74
CA SER A 88 8.20 10.09 -14.01
C SER A 88 7.18 9.98 -12.87
N HIS A 89 7.33 10.76 -11.79
CA HIS A 89 6.35 10.77 -10.70
C HIS A 89 5.00 11.30 -11.18
N SER A 90 3.91 10.79 -10.62
CA SER A 90 2.57 11.29 -10.92
C SER A 90 2.41 12.76 -10.52
N LYS A 91 1.78 13.56 -11.38
CA LYS A 91 1.42 14.95 -11.09
C LYS A 91 0.27 15.10 -10.11
N LEU A 92 -0.41 14.00 -9.80
CA LEU A 92 -1.61 13.97 -8.96
C LEU A 92 -1.33 13.55 -7.51
N LEU A 93 -0.06 13.54 -7.07
CA LEU A 93 0.31 13.11 -5.71
C LEU A 93 -0.45 13.87 -4.61
N ILE A 94 -0.73 15.17 -4.81
CA ILE A 94 -1.52 15.97 -3.85
C ILE A 94 -2.95 15.42 -3.76
N LEU A 95 -3.57 15.07 -4.89
CA LEU A 95 -4.91 14.48 -4.94
C LEU A 95 -4.93 13.15 -4.18
N TRP A 96 -3.95 12.27 -4.41
CA TRP A 96 -3.85 10.97 -3.75
C TRP A 96 -3.65 11.10 -2.24
N ARG A 97 -2.91 12.12 -1.79
CA ARG A 97 -2.77 12.44 -0.36
C ARG A 97 -4.11 12.83 0.27
N ILE A 98 -4.87 13.70 -0.39
CA ILE A 98 -6.18 14.17 0.11
C ILE A 98 -7.16 13.00 0.16
N LEU A 99 -7.26 12.22 -0.92
CA LEU A 99 -8.17 11.07 -1.00
C LEU A 99 -7.79 9.98 -0.01
N GLY A 100 -6.51 9.63 0.09
CA GLY A 100 -6.01 8.66 1.07
C GLY A 100 -6.29 9.11 2.50
N PHE A 101 -5.98 10.37 2.83
CA PHE A 101 -6.27 10.91 4.17
C PHE A 101 -7.77 10.83 4.51
N GLY A 102 -8.62 11.27 3.59
CA GLY A 102 -10.07 11.19 3.76
C GLY A 102 -10.56 9.76 3.95
N LEU A 103 -10.09 8.83 3.12
CA LEU A 103 -10.44 7.42 3.22
C LEU A 103 -10.07 6.85 4.58
N GLY A 104 -8.83 7.07 5.04
CA GLY A 104 -8.37 6.60 6.34
C GLY A 104 -9.10 7.22 7.51
N PHE A 105 -9.31 8.55 7.48
CA PHE A 105 -10.01 9.26 8.54
C PHE A 105 -11.47 8.81 8.68
N PHE A 106 -12.23 8.80 7.59
CA PHE A 106 -13.66 8.46 7.65
C PHE A 106 -13.88 6.97 7.94
N SER A 107 -13.09 6.07 7.37
CA SER A 107 -13.22 4.64 7.67
C SER A 107 -12.89 4.34 9.14
N ALA A 108 -11.85 4.96 9.69
CA ALA A 108 -11.48 4.81 11.09
C ALA A 108 -12.51 5.46 12.04
N LEU A 109 -13.11 6.59 11.65
CA LEU A 109 -14.17 7.27 12.40
C LEU A 109 -15.44 6.41 12.51
N LEU A 110 -15.78 5.65 11.46
CA LEU A 110 -16.89 4.69 11.45
C LEU A 110 -16.63 3.43 12.31
N GLY A 111 -15.42 3.28 12.82
CA GLY A 111 -15.06 2.26 13.78
C GLY A 111 -14.04 1.24 13.27
N TYR A 112 -13.45 0.50 14.23
CA TYR A 112 -12.33 -0.39 13.95
C TYR A 112 -12.64 -1.47 12.89
N ARG A 113 -13.80 -2.12 13.00
CA ARG A 113 -14.22 -3.14 12.03
C ARG A 113 -14.32 -2.56 10.62
N PHE A 114 -14.92 -1.38 10.48
CA PHE A 114 -15.07 -0.73 9.18
C PHE A 114 -13.72 -0.30 8.59
N PHE A 115 -12.81 0.16 9.44
CA PHE A 115 -11.42 0.45 9.05
C PHE A 115 -10.73 -0.83 8.55
N CYS A 116 -10.85 -1.96 9.25
CA CYS A 116 -10.30 -3.24 8.80
C CYS A 116 -10.88 -3.69 7.44
N VAL A 117 -12.19 -3.52 7.22
CA VAL A 117 -12.83 -3.81 5.91
C VAL A 117 -12.20 -2.94 4.81
N THR A 118 -11.97 -1.66 5.10
CA THR A 118 -11.35 -0.72 4.16
C THR A 118 -9.93 -1.14 3.81
N ILE A 119 -9.09 -1.40 4.81
CA ILE A 119 -7.71 -1.85 4.60
C ILE A 119 -7.71 -3.17 3.84
N GLN A 120 -8.46 -4.18 4.27
CA GLN A 120 -8.56 -5.45 3.55
C GLN A 120 -8.90 -5.25 2.06
N SER A 121 -9.80 -4.31 1.74
CA SER A 121 -10.24 -4.07 0.36
C SER A 121 -9.17 -3.35 -0.47
N VAL A 122 -8.44 -2.42 0.14
CA VAL A 122 -7.30 -1.73 -0.50
C VAL A 122 -6.20 -2.74 -0.81
N GLU A 123 -5.78 -3.52 0.19
CA GLU A 123 -4.64 -4.44 0.03
C GLU A 123 -4.97 -5.62 -0.90
N THR A 124 -6.25 -6.06 -0.96
CA THR A 124 -6.67 -7.04 -1.98
C THR A 124 -6.43 -6.50 -3.39
N PHE A 125 -6.78 -5.24 -3.65
CA PHE A 125 -6.54 -4.62 -4.95
C PHE A 125 -5.04 -4.42 -5.22
N VAL A 126 -4.29 -4.00 -4.21
CA VAL A 126 -2.84 -3.74 -4.33
C VAL A 126 -2.09 -5.05 -4.61
N GLU A 127 -2.43 -6.15 -3.92
CA GLU A 127 -1.91 -7.49 -4.19
C GLU A 127 -2.11 -7.89 -5.66
N GLU A 128 -3.35 -7.79 -6.17
CA GLU A 128 -3.67 -8.09 -7.57
C GLU A 128 -2.85 -7.23 -8.52
N HIS A 129 -2.71 -5.93 -8.23
CA HIS A 129 -1.95 -5.00 -9.05
C HIS A 129 -0.44 -5.30 -9.08
N TYR A 130 0.16 -5.70 -7.95
CA TYR A 130 1.55 -6.17 -7.90
C TYR A 130 1.71 -7.50 -8.62
N GLN A 131 0.77 -8.44 -8.46
CA GLN A 131 0.84 -9.75 -9.10
C GLN A 131 0.83 -9.65 -10.63
N GLU A 132 0.02 -8.77 -11.22
CA GLU A 132 0.03 -8.50 -12.66
C GLU A 132 1.42 -8.06 -13.16
N GLN A 133 2.11 -7.24 -12.39
CA GLN A 133 3.44 -6.73 -12.71
C GLN A 133 4.52 -7.83 -12.57
N ILE A 134 4.42 -8.62 -11.52
CA ILE A 134 5.29 -9.77 -11.25
C ILE A 134 5.17 -10.78 -12.40
N ASP A 135 3.96 -11.15 -12.79
CA ASP A 135 3.69 -12.06 -13.90
C ASP A 135 4.23 -11.52 -15.23
N PHE A 136 4.09 -10.21 -15.47
CA PHE A 136 4.66 -9.57 -16.66
C PHE A 136 6.19 -9.66 -16.68
N LEU A 137 6.86 -9.39 -15.56
CA LEU A 137 8.33 -9.46 -15.47
C LEU A 137 8.83 -10.90 -15.64
N TYR A 138 8.16 -11.88 -15.05
CA TYR A 138 8.48 -13.30 -15.26
C TYR A 138 8.37 -13.70 -16.73
N LYS A 139 7.25 -13.36 -17.37
CA LYS A 139 6.98 -13.73 -18.76
C LYS A 139 7.97 -13.10 -19.74
N ASN A 140 8.44 -11.89 -19.46
CA ASN A 140 9.29 -11.13 -20.36
C ASN A 140 10.78 -11.17 -19.98
N SER A 141 11.15 -11.74 -18.83
CA SER A 141 12.53 -11.85 -18.32
C SER A 141 13.31 -10.52 -18.36
N THR A 142 12.64 -9.39 -18.03
CA THR A 142 13.19 -8.06 -18.34
C THR A 142 14.00 -7.43 -17.20
N SER A 143 13.71 -7.71 -15.92
CA SER A 143 14.47 -7.18 -14.79
C SER A 143 14.25 -8.02 -13.55
N PHE A 144 15.25 -8.80 -13.21
CA PHE A 144 15.21 -9.70 -12.06
C PHE A 144 15.31 -8.94 -10.72
N GLU A 145 16.04 -7.83 -10.71
CA GLU A 145 16.17 -6.96 -9.52
C GLU A 145 14.84 -6.28 -9.20
N LEU A 146 14.17 -5.72 -10.19
CA LEU A 146 12.84 -5.11 -10.02
C LEU A 146 11.82 -6.14 -9.57
N LEU A 147 11.82 -7.32 -10.20
CA LEU A 147 10.95 -8.44 -9.84
C LEU A 147 11.02 -8.74 -8.33
N ARG A 148 12.24 -8.92 -7.80
CA ARG A 148 12.44 -9.21 -6.36
C ARG A 148 11.92 -8.12 -5.43
N VAL A 149 12.02 -6.86 -5.85
CA VAL A 149 11.48 -5.74 -5.05
C VAL A 149 9.97 -5.79 -5.03
N LEU A 150 9.33 -6.02 -6.21
CA LEU A 150 7.87 -6.09 -6.30
C LEU A 150 7.32 -7.31 -5.55
N GLU A 151 7.97 -8.49 -5.66
CA GLU A 151 7.60 -9.67 -4.86
C GLU A 151 7.61 -9.36 -3.37
N LYS A 152 8.67 -8.70 -2.89
CA LYS A 152 8.78 -8.36 -1.47
C LYS A 152 7.73 -7.37 -1.01
N CYS A 153 7.43 -6.33 -1.81
CA CYS A 153 6.35 -5.41 -1.48
C CYS A 153 5.00 -6.15 -1.47
N CYS A 154 4.72 -6.96 -2.49
CA CYS A 154 3.50 -7.77 -2.58
C CYS A 154 3.31 -8.68 -1.37
N ASP A 155 4.36 -9.37 -0.91
CA ASP A 155 4.30 -10.23 0.29
C ASP A 155 3.92 -9.42 1.54
N GLU A 156 4.48 -8.22 1.70
CA GLU A 156 4.17 -7.34 2.83
C GLU A 156 2.72 -6.78 2.75
N GLU A 157 2.14 -6.54 1.54
CA GLU A 157 0.73 -6.17 1.35
C GLU A 157 -0.23 -7.33 1.70
N VAL A 158 0.15 -8.55 1.32
CA VAL A 158 -0.59 -9.76 1.72
C VAL A 158 -0.60 -9.91 3.24
N GLU A 159 0.52 -9.60 3.94
CA GLU A 159 0.55 -9.58 5.41
C GLU A 159 -0.44 -8.55 5.98
N HIS A 160 -0.53 -7.34 5.42
CA HIS A 160 -1.50 -6.31 5.82
C HIS A 160 -2.95 -6.75 5.59
N GLN A 161 -3.23 -7.35 4.42
CA GLN A 161 -4.55 -7.89 4.08
C GLN A 161 -4.99 -8.95 5.10
N ILE A 162 -4.09 -9.91 5.40
CA ILE A 162 -4.34 -11.00 6.36
C ILE A 162 -4.56 -10.44 7.76
N ASP A 163 -3.73 -9.47 8.21
CA ASP A 163 -3.91 -8.83 9.52
C ASP A 163 -5.26 -8.10 9.59
N ALA A 164 -5.61 -7.31 8.60
CA ALA A 164 -6.89 -6.61 8.54
C ALA A 164 -8.07 -7.57 8.58
N LYS A 165 -8.00 -8.67 7.81
CA LYS A 165 -9.02 -9.73 7.81
C LYS A 165 -9.15 -10.41 9.18
N PHE A 166 -8.03 -10.73 9.82
CA PHE A 166 -8.01 -11.35 11.15
C PHE A 166 -8.58 -10.40 12.20
N GLN A 167 -8.18 -9.14 12.18
CA GLN A 167 -8.61 -8.10 13.12
C GLN A 167 -10.10 -7.74 12.96
N LYS A 168 -10.63 -7.82 11.74
CA LYS A 168 -12.06 -7.65 11.47
C LYS A 168 -12.91 -8.71 12.18
N GLY A 169 -12.37 -9.92 12.35
CA GLY A 169 -13.08 -11.08 12.85
C GLY A 169 -13.76 -11.92 11.78
N ASN A 170 -14.31 -13.07 12.19
CA ASN A 170 -14.84 -14.09 11.27
C ASN A 170 -16.27 -13.80 10.78
N ASP A 171 -16.93 -12.77 11.27
CA ASP A 171 -18.27 -12.43 10.83
C ASP A 171 -18.28 -12.04 9.33
N LYS A 172 -19.32 -12.51 8.65
CA LYS A 172 -19.53 -12.13 7.24
C LYS A 172 -19.71 -10.61 7.12
N ASN A 173 -19.21 -10.06 6.04
CA ASN A 173 -19.43 -8.65 5.72
C ASN A 173 -20.95 -8.39 5.56
N THR A 174 -21.41 -7.31 6.15
CA THR A 174 -22.77 -6.79 5.93
C THR A 174 -23.00 -6.39 4.47
N GLY A 175 -24.24 -6.15 4.09
CA GLY A 175 -24.55 -5.63 2.73
C GLY A 175 -23.81 -4.31 2.45
N PHE A 176 -23.75 -3.42 3.43
CA PHE A 176 -23.05 -2.13 3.32
C PHE A 176 -21.52 -2.32 3.22
N GLU A 177 -20.93 -3.19 4.03
CA GLU A 177 -19.49 -3.48 3.94
C GLU A 177 -19.09 -4.10 2.60
N ARG A 178 -19.93 -4.96 2.01
CA ARG A 178 -19.70 -5.49 0.66
C ARG A 178 -19.78 -4.41 -0.41
N PHE A 179 -20.81 -3.55 -0.35
CA PHE A 179 -20.90 -2.40 -1.26
C PHE A 179 -19.67 -1.50 -1.13
N TRP A 180 -19.25 -1.20 0.09
CA TRP A 180 -18.05 -0.41 0.37
C TRP A 180 -16.78 -1.04 -0.19
N SER A 181 -16.56 -2.34 0.02
CA SER A 181 -15.42 -3.07 -0.55
C SER A 181 -15.38 -2.97 -2.08
N ASN A 182 -16.52 -3.13 -2.74
CA ASN A 182 -16.61 -2.99 -4.20
C ASN A 182 -16.31 -1.56 -4.67
N LEU A 183 -16.77 -0.56 -3.92
CA LEU A 183 -16.47 0.85 -4.20
C LEU A 183 -14.97 1.14 -4.07
N ILE A 184 -14.32 0.61 -3.04
CA ILE A 184 -12.86 0.73 -2.84
C ILE A 184 -12.12 0.08 -4.01
N GLY A 185 -12.42 -1.17 -4.36
CA GLY A 185 -11.75 -1.87 -5.47
C GLY A 185 -11.90 -1.12 -6.78
N SER A 186 -13.11 -0.67 -7.13
CA SER A 186 -13.36 0.13 -8.34
C SER A 186 -12.64 1.48 -8.32
N GLY A 187 -12.64 2.16 -7.16
CA GLY A 187 -11.95 3.43 -6.96
C GLY A 187 -10.44 3.29 -7.09
N SER A 188 -9.85 2.22 -6.52
CA SER A 188 -8.43 1.91 -6.62
C SER A 188 -8.02 1.62 -8.06
N SER A 189 -8.81 0.83 -8.79
CA SER A 189 -8.60 0.56 -10.22
C SER A 189 -8.61 1.85 -11.05
N LEU A 190 -9.58 2.74 -10.81
CA LEU A 190 -9.63 4.04 -11.48
C LEU A 190 -8.41 4.90 -11.13
N ALA A 191 -8.01 4.94 -9.86
CA ALA A 191 -6.86 5.70 -9.39
C ALA A 191 -5.56 5.23 -10.07
N VAL A 192 -5.34 3.92 -10.17
CA VAL A 192 -4.19 3.33 -10.88
C VAL A 192 -4.20 3.72 -12.35
N ASN A 193 -5.34 3.58 -13.05
CA ASN A 193 -5.44 3.91 -14.47
C ASN A 193 -5.15 5.40 -14.74
N ILE A 194 -5.64 6.29 -13.89
CA ILE A 194 -5.33 7.72 -13.96
C ILE A 194 -3.83 7.97 -13.67
N SER A 195 -3.28 7.33 -12.64
CA SER A 195 -1.88 7.52 -12.23
C SER A 195 -0.88 7.02 -13.29
N LYS A 196 -1.23 6.00 -14.08
CA LYS A 196 -0.42 5.53 -15.22
C LYS A 196 -0.26 6.60 -16.31
N GLN A 197 -1.23 7.52 -16.43
CA GLN A 197 -1.24 8.55 -17.50
C GLN A 197 -0.64 9.87 -17.04
N TYR A 198 -0.76 10.24 -15.78
CA TYR A 198 -0.39 11.54 -15.21
C TYR A 198 0.56 11.37 -14.02
#